data_506f73b8a54e9dddfb50cb4f60d0e0a3
#
_entry.id   506f73b8a54e9dddfb50cb4f60d0e0a3
#
_cell.length_a   1.000
_cell.length_b   1.000
_cell.length_c   1.000
_cell.angle_alpha   90.00
_cell.angle_beta   90.00
_cell.angle_gamma   90.00
#
_symmetry.space_group_name_H-M   'P 1'
#
loop_
_entity.id
_entity.type
_entity.pdbx_description
1 polymer ?
#
loop_
_entity_poly.entity_id
_entity_poly.type
_entity_poly.pdbx_seq_one_letter_code
_entity_poly.pdbx_strand_id
1 'polypeptide(L)'
;MKGKRFFDFIKIILIISPIIIFCIDFCATFWGVNYELNVDQNNIAVIEENLQKDNIKIEKSKDIRKIEISGAGLNDYSVLSLHYDDNSIKSTNLYLNESYNIEKYLSKHHKFNYNDMVKISIFISLTTIVFTIYAGRKKLVDNKK
;
A
#
# COMPACT_ATOMS: atom_id res chain seq x y z
N MET A 1 -35.20 8.09 22.19
CA MET A 1 -33.90 8.73 22.49
C MET A 1 -32.64 7.93 22.03
N LYS A 2 -32.64 6.60 22.03
CA LYS A 2 -31.47 5.78 21.59
C LYS A 2 -31.12 5.93 20.08
N GLY A 3 -32.12 6.02 19.19
CA GLY A 3 -31.90 6.13 17.76
C GLY A 3 -31.19 7.43 17.31
N LYS A 4 -31.48 8.57 17.96
CA LYS A 4 -30.86 9.85 17.60
C LYS A 4 -29.33 9.85 17.88
N ARG A 5 -28.92 9.32 19.02
CA ARG A 5 -27.48 9.19 19.37
C ARG A 5 -26.74 8.26 18.41
N PHE A 6 -27.36 7.17 17.97
CA PHE A 6 -26.78 6.25 17.00
C PHE A 6 -26.59 6.92 15.63
N PHE A 7 -27.57 7.69 15.16
CA PHE A 7 -27.44 8.47 13.93
C PHE A 7 -26.36 9.55 14.00
N ASP A 8 -26.23 10.22 15.13
CA ASP A 8 -25.20 11.24 15.32
C ASP A 8 -23.80 10.61 15.36
N PHE A 9 -23.67 9.43 15.95
CA PHE A 9 -22.41 8.64 15.94
C PHE A 9 -22.00 8.22 14.51
N ILE A 10 -22.94 7.69 13.71
CA ILE A 10 -22.68 7.35 12.31
C ILE A 10 -22.23 8.58 11.50
N LYS A 11 -22.84 9.75 11.71
CA LYS A 11 -22.42 10.98 11.04
C LYS A 11 -20.98 11.36 11.37
N ILE A 12 -20.59 11.24 12.63
CA ILE A 12 -19.23 11.52 13.08
C ILE A 12 -18.24 10.58 12.39
N ILE A 13 -18.52 9.26 12.35
CA ILE A 13 -17.67 8.29 11.65
C ILE A 13 -17.56 8.63 10.16
N LEU A 14 -18.67 8.97 9.51
CA LEU A 14 -18.69 9.31 8.08
C LEU A 14 -17.90 10.60 7.76
N ILE A 15 -17.83 11.55 8.69
CA ILE A 15 -17.05 12.78 8.51
C ILE A 15 -15.57 12.52 8.78
N ILE A 16 -15.25 11.69 9.77
CA ILE A 16 -13.86 11.43 10.18
C ILE A 16 -13.17 10.42 9.23
N SER A 17 -13.92 9.45 8.66
CA SER A 17 -13.34 8.41 7.80
C SER A 17 -12.55 8.96 6.61
N PRO A 18 -12.98 9.95 5.83
CA PRO A 18 -12.19 10.51 4.73
C PRO A 18 -10.89 11.15 5.22
N ILE A 19 -10.90 11.77 6.40
CA ILE A 19 -9.72 12.40 6.99
C ILE A 19 -8.71 11.34 7.38
N ILE A 20 -9.15 10.26 8.03
CA ILE A 20 -8.28 9.14 8.40
C ILE A 20 -7.69 8.49 7.15
N ILE A 21 -8.49 8.24 6.11
CA ILE A 21 -8.05 7.64 4.86
C ILE A 21 -7.00 8.55 4.18
N PHE A 22 -7.28 9.85 4.10
CA PHE A 22 -6.33 10.83 3.56
C PHE A 22 -5.01 10.84 4.34
N CYS A 23 -5.05 10.78 5.68
CA CYS A 23 -3.84 10.69 6.50
C CYS A 23 -3.07 9.40 6.24
N ILE A 24 -3.74 8.26 6.07
CA ILE A 24 -3.10 6.98 5.76
C ILE A 24 -2.46 7.05 4.36
N ASP A 25 -3.17 7.54 3.34
CA ASP A 25 -2.65 7.70 1.99
C ASP A 25 -1.46 8.66 1.95
N PHE A 26 -1.55 9.78 2.68
CA PHE A 26 -0.47 10.74 2.80
C PHE A 26 0.76 10.13 3.47
N CYS A 27 0.58 9.42 4.58
CA CYS A 27 1.67 8.72 5.27
C CYS A 27 2.30 7.64 4.37
N ALA A 28 1.49 6.84 3.67
CA ALA A 28 1.98 5.82 2.75
C ALA A 28 2.79 6.44 1.59
N THR A 29 2.35 7.58 1.06
CA THR A 29 3.08 8.32 0.03
C THR A 29 4.39 8.91 0.55
N PHE A 30 4.40 9.41 1.80
CA PHE A 30 5.56 10.04 2.40
C PHE A 30 6.63 9.04 2.86
N TRP A 31 6.20 7.86 3.39
CA TRP A 31 7.13 6.82 3.86
C TRP A 31 7.46 5.77 2.82
N GLY A 32 6.86 5.89 1.63
CA GLY A 32 7.07 4.99 0.49
C GLY A 32 6.30 3.69 0.61
N VAL A 33 6.29 2.96 -0.48
CA VAL A 33 5.60 1.66 -0.58
C VAL A 33 6.57 0.56 -0.22
N ASN A 34 6.18 -0.30 0.70
CA ASN A 34 6.94 -1.51 1.02
C ASN A 34 6.36 -2.69 0.26
N TYR A 35 7.19 -3.36 -0.51
CA TYR A 35 6.87 -4.64 -1.15
C TYR A 35 7.62 -5.75 -0.41
N GLU A 36 6.90 -6.80 -0.06
CA GLU A 36 7.47 -7.96 0.61
C GLU A 36 6.98 -9.24 -0.07
N LEU A 37 7.89 -10.15 -0.35
CA LEU A 37 7.58 -11.45 -0.93
C LEU A 37 8.44 -12.52 -0.29
N ASN A 38 7.79 -13.58 0.23
CA ASN A 38 8.50 -14.79 0.64
C ASN A 38 8.94 -15.57 -0.60
N VAL A 39 10.16 -16.03 -0.58
CA VAL A 39 10.74 -16.81 -1.67
C VAL A 39 10.50 -18.29 -1.42
N ASP A 40 10.01 -18.98 -2.44
CA ASP A 40 9.76 -20.41 -2.45
C ASP A 40 10.25 -21.05 -3.76
N GLN A 41 10.10 -22.37 -3.88
CA GLN A 41 10.54 -23.11 -5.07
C GLN A 41 9.82 -22.68 -6.36
N ASN A 42 8.63 -22.07 -6.27
CA ASN A 42 7.85 -21.68 -7.44
C ASN A 42 8.28 -20.33 -8.00
N ASN A 43 8.79 -19.44 -7.16
CA ASN A 43 9.10 -18.07 -7.54
C ASN A 43 10.59 -17.75 -7.59
N ILE A 44 11.47 -18.56 -6.97
CA ILE A 44 12.91 -18.30 -6.87
C ILE A 44 13.55 -18.07 -8.24
N ALA A 45 13.27 -18.92 -9.24
CA ALA A 45 13.89 -18.81 -10.55
C ALA A 45 13.54 -17.49 -11.26
N VAL A 46 12.29 -17.03 -11.13
CA VAL A 46 11.82 -15.76 -11.71
C VAL A 46 12.43 -14.57 -10.97
N ILE A 47 12.58 -14.68 -9.65
CA ILE A 47 13.22 -13.66 -8.82
C ILE A 47 14.68 -13.50 -9.21
N GLU A 48 15.45 -14.60 -9.29
CA GLU A 48 16.84 -14.58 -9.69
C GLU A 48 17.05 -14.00 -11.09
N GLU A 49 16.18 -14.36 -12.05
CA GLU A 49 16.21 -13.81 -13.40
C GLU A 49 16.01 -12.28 -13.39
N ASN A 50 15.05 -11.77 -12.61
CA ASN A 50 14.80 -10.32 -12.51
C ASN A 50 15.97 -9.61 -11.82
N LEU A 51 16.53 -10.15 -10.75
CA LEU A 51 17.71 -9.61 -10.08
C LEU A 51 18.92 -9.58 -11.02
N GLN A 52 19.10 -10.60 -11.84
CA GLN A 52 20.17 -10.65 -12.83
C GLN A 52 19.99 -9.59 -13.94
N LYS A 53 18.76 -9.41 -14.44
CA LYS A 53 18.45 -8.35 -15.42
C LYS A 53 18.72 -6.94 -14.86
N ASP A 54 18.54 -6.77 -13.58
CA ASP A 54 18.80 -5.51 -12.88
C ASP A 54 20.27 -5.38 -12.42
N ASN A 55 21.15 -6.32 -12.81
CA ASN A 55 22.56 -6.38 -12.42
C ASN A 55 22.80 -6.45 -10.90
N ILE A 56 21.83 -6.97 -10.15
CA ILE A 56 21.91 -7.11 -8.70
C ILE A 56 22.59 -8.42 -8.35
N LYS A 57 23.73 -8.34 -7.66
CA LYS A 57 24.53 -9.52 -7.30
C LYS A 57 23.87 -10.28 -6.15
N ILE A 58 23.65 -11.57 -6.36
CA ILE A 58 23.16 -12.53 -5.36
C ILE A 58 24.36 -13.29 -4.79
N GLU A 59 24.31 -13.67 -3.52
CA GLU A 59 25.27 -14.60 -2.93
C GLU A 59 24.87 -16.04 -3.28
N LYS A 60 25.55 -16.62 -4.28
CA LYS A 60 25.21 -17.95 -4.82
C LYS A 60 25.34 -19.13 -3.81
N SER A 61 25.97 -18.89 -2.67
CA SER A 61 26.13 -19.87 -1.61
C SER A 61 25.03 -19.91 -0.58
N LYS A 62 24.01 -19.05 -0.71
CA LYS A 62 22.94 -18.88 0.27
C LYS A 62 21.60 -18.81 -0.43
N ASP A 63 20.59 -19.44 0.17
CA ASP A 63 19.23 -19.38 -0.33
C ASP A 63 18.54 -18.12 0.15
N ILE A 64 17.81 -17.46 -0.76
CA ILE A 64 17.01 -16.27 -0.44
C ILE A 64 15.68 -16.74 0.15
N ARG A 65 15.39 -16.32 1.37
CA ARG A 65 14.13 -16.63 2.06
C ARG A 65 13.04 -15.61 1.80
N LYS A 66 13.42 -14.34 1.71
CA LYS A 66 12.50 -13.20 1.60
C LYS A 66 13.16 -12.06 0.83
N ILE A 67 12.36 -11.36 0.04
CA ILE A 67 12.76 -10.11 -0.60
C ILE A 67 11.85 -9.01 -0.12
N GLU A 68 12.44 -7.84 0.15
CA GLU A 68 11.74 -6.65 0.58
C GLU A 68 12.25 -5.43 -0.19
N ILE A 69 11.35 -4.58 -0.66
CA ILE A 69 11.66 -3.23 -1.13
C ILE A 69 10.98 -2.25 -0.19
N SER A 70 11.79 -1.48 0.52
CA SER A 70 11.34 -0.38 1.37
C SER A 70 11.32 0.90 0.55
N GLY A 71 10.23 1.63 0.60
CA GLY A 71 10.05 2.84 -0.19
C GLY A 71 11.04 3.95 0.17
N ALA A 72 11.25 4.83 -0.80
CA ALA A 72 12.22 5.91 -0.70
C ALA A 72 11.84 7.02 0.28
N GLY A 73 10.57 7.15 0.64
CA GLY A 73 10.10 8.31 1.40
C GLY A 73 10.48 9.61 0.70
N LEU A 74 11.33 10.43 1.36
CA LEU A 74 11.89 11.66 0.80
C LEU A 74 13.23 11.47 0.06
N ASN A 75 13.73 10.24 -0.02
CA ASN A 75 14.99 9.94 -0.69
C ASN A 75 14.75 9.67 -2.19
N ASP A 76 15.79 9.82 -2.99
CA ASP A 76 15.75 9.55 -4.43
C ASP A 76 15.94 8.06 -4.77
N TYR A 77 15.85 7.18 -3.78
CA TYR A 77 16.04 5.73 -3.93
C TYR A 77 15.16 4.95 -2.96
N SER A 78 14.76 3.76 -3.34
CA SER A 78 14.25 2.70 -2.46
C SER A 78 15.36 1.71 -2.11
N VAL A 79 15.16 0.93 -1.05
CA VAL A 79 16.12 -0.06 -0.59
C VAL A 79 15.58 -1.45 -0.84
N LEU A 80 16.25 -2.21 -1.69
CA LEU A 80 16.03 -3.63 -1.85
C LEU A 80 16.83 -4.39 -0.80
N SER A 81 16.18 -5.23 -0.02
CA SER A 81 16.79 -6.11 0.98
C SER A 81 16.53 -7.58 0.64
N LEU A 82 17.59 -8.33 0.49
CA LEU A 82 17.58 -9.79 0.31
C LEU A 82 17.87 -10.44 1.66
N HIS A 83 16.90 -11.17 2.19
CA HIS A 83 17.05 -11.91 3.44
C HIS A 83 17.37 -13.37 3.12
N TYR A 84 18.48 -13.85 3.64
CA TYR A 84 18.96 -15.21 3.44
C TYR A 84 18.53 -16.14 4.59
N ASP A 85 18.61 -17.44 4.37
CA ASP A 85 18.24 -18.48 5.32
C ASP A 85 19.16 -18.51 6.56
N ASP A 86 20.42 -18.04 6.45
CA ASP A 86 21.35 -17.85 7.55
C ASP A 86 21.06 -16.57 8.40
N ASN A 87 19.93 -15.88 8.15
CA ASN A 87 19.55 -14.61 8.74
C ASN A 87 20.43 -13.41 8.35
N SER A 88 21.35 -13.56 7.42
CA SER A 88 22.06 -12.40 6.86
C SER A 88 21.15 -11.60 5.93
N ILE A 89 21.41 -10.29 5.83
CA ILE A 89 20.67 -9.37 4.99
C ILE A 89 21.64 -8.64 4.08
N LYS A 90 21.31 -8.60 2.79
CA LYS A 90 22.05 -7.78 1.82
C LYS A 90 21.13 -6.72 1.26
N SER A 91 21.53 -5.46 1.37
CA SER A 91 20.76 -4.33 0.90
C SER A 91 21.44 -3.64 -0.28
N THR A 92 20.62 -3.15 -1.22
CA THR A 92 21.04 -2.43 -2.43
C THR A 92 20.05 -1.29 -2.68
N ASN A 93 20.57 -0.11 -3.04
CA ASN A 93 19.72 1.02 -3.40
C ASN A 93 19.19 0.88 -4.82
N LEU A 94 17.90 1.11 -5.01
CA LEU A 94 17.23 1.21 -6.30
C LEU A 94 16.86 2.68 -6.52
N TYR A 95 17.45 3.33 -7.52
CA TYR A 95 17.22 4.75 -7.78
C TYR A 95 15.89 4.97 -8.52
N LEU A 96 15.12 5.97 -8.12
CA LEU A 96 13.78 6.25 -8.65
C LEU A 96 13.75 6.67 -10.12
N ASN A 97 14.87 7.16 -10.65
CA ASN A 97 15.02 7.50 -12.06
C ASN A 97 15.26 6.29 -12.98
N GLU A 98 15.43 5.11 -12.40
CA GLU A 98 15.63 3.86 -13.10
C GLU A 98 14.40 2.94 -12.96
N SER A 99 14.23 2.03 -13.91
CA SER A 99 13.13 1.07 -13.89
C SER A 99 13.66 -0.34 -13.66
N TYR A 100 13.36 -0.91 -12.50
CA TYR A 100 13.83 -2.23 -12.09
C TYR A 100 12.78 -3.33 -12.38
N ASN A 101 13.25 -4.45 -12.91
CA ASN A 101 12.39 -5.61 -13.19
C ASN A 101 11.91 -6.27 -11.91
N ILE A 102 12.78 -6.36 -10.89
CA ILE A 102 12.44 -6.92 -9.59
C ILE A 102 11.33 -6.11 -8.88
N GLU A 103 11.37 -4.79 -8.97
CA GLU A 103 10.34 -3.92 -8.41
C GLU A 103 8.99 -4.13 -9.10
N LYS A 104 8.97 -4.20 -10.44
CA LYS A 104 7.77 -4.52 -11.22
C LYS A 104 7.21 -5.89 -10.89
N TYR A 105 8.07 -6.86 -10.67
CA TYR A 105 7.66 -8.21 -10.29
C TYR A 105 7.02 -8.20 -8.90
N LEU A 106 7.68 -7.61 -7.90
CA LEU A 106 7.18 -7.54 -6.53
C LEU A 106 5.88 -6.77 -6.43
N SER A 107 5.74 -5.64 -7.14
CA SER A 107 4.50 -4.85 -7.13
C SER A 107 3.27 -5.61 -7.63
N LYS A 108 3.47 -6.61 -8.51
CA LYS A 108 2.39 -7.47 -9.02
C LYS A 108 2.02 -8.63 -8.09
N HIS A 109 3.00 -9.12 -7.32
CA HIS A 109 2.86 -10.35 -6.51
C HIS A 109 2.75 -10.07 -5.01
N HIS A 110 2.94 -8.82 -4.60
CA HIS A 110 2.72 -8.41 -3.23
C HIS A 110 1.24 -8.56 -2.86
N LYS A 111 0.96 -9.16 -1.69
CA LYS A 111 -0.41 -9.37 -1.19
C LYS A 111 -1.19 -8.07 -0.95
N PHE A 112 -0.49 -6.95 -0.84
CA PHE A 112 -1.05 -5.65 -0.56
C PHE A 112 -0.64 -4.68 -1.67
N ASN A 113 -1.51 -4.50 -2.67
CA ASN A 113 -1.24 -3.58 -3.78
C ASN A 113 -1.70 -2.18 -3.37
N TYR A 114 -0.75 -1.22 -3.31
CA TYR A 114 -1.04 0.20 -3.04
C TYR A 114 -2.17 0.74 -3.93
N ASN A 115 -2.20 0.37 -5.21
CA ASN A 115 -3.27 0.76 -6.13
C ASN A 115 -4.66 0.29 -5.68
N ASP A 116 -4.75 -0.84 -5.01
CA ASP A 116 -6.03 -1.35 -4.50
C ASP A 116 -6.45 -0.60 -3.24
N MET A 117 -5.50 -0.17 -2.39
CA MET A 117 -5.81 0.73 -1.27
C MET A 117 -6.33 2.08 -1.76
N VAL A 118 -5.69 2.68 -2.76
CA VAL A 118 -6.14 3.95 -3.35
C VAL A 118 -7.54 3.81 -3.94
N LYS A 119 -7.84 2.73 -4.66
CA LYS A 119 -9.18 2.47 -5.21
C LYS A 119 -10.23 2.31 -4.11
N ILE A 120 -9.91 1.56 -3.03
CA ILE A 120 -10.79 1.39 -1.88
C ILE A 120 -11.05 2.74 -1.19
N SER A 121 -10.01 3.53 -0.97
CA SER A 121 -10.07 4.85 -0.38
C SER A 121 -10.97 5.81 -1.18
N ILE A 122 -10.80 5.86 -2.51
CA ILE A 122 -11.65 6.63 -3.42
C ILE A 122 -13.11 6.14 -3.33
N PHE A 123 -13.35 4.84 -3.36
CA PHE A 123 -14.69 4.27 -3.29
C PHE A 123 -15.39 4.64 -1.98
N ILE A 124 -14.72 4.52 -0.83
CA ILE A 124 -15.27 4.90 0.47
C ILE A 124 -15.55 6.40 0.51
N SER A 125 -14.66 7.25 0.01
CA SER A 125 -14.85 8.70 -0.03
C SER A 125 -16.07 9.10 -0.88
N LEU A 126 -16.23 8.54 -2.07
CA LEU A 126 -17.39 8.78 -2.94
C LEU A 126 -18.70 8.32 -2.28
N THR A 127 -18.71 7.14 -1.66
CA THR A 127 -19.88 6.61 -0.95
C THR A 127 -20.28 7.53 0.22
N THR A 128 -19.30 8.05 0.94
CA THR A 128 -19.52 9.00 2.05
C THR A 128 -20.16 10.31 1.56
N ILE A 129 -19.66 10.86 0.44
CA ILE A 129 -20.19 12.07 -0.18
C ILE A 129 -21.65 11.86 -0.59
N VAL A 130 -21.97 10.77 -1.30
CA VAL A 130 -23.32 10.45 -1.75
C VAL A 130 -24.27 10.32 -0.55
N PHE A 131 -23.85 9.60 0.49
CA PHE A 131 -24.66 9.43 1.70
C PHE A 131 -24.90 10.77 2.43
N THR A 132 -23.90 11.64 2.50
CA THR A 132 -24.03 12.96 3.13
C THR A 132 -25.03 13.85 2.38
N ILE A 133 -24.99 13.85 1.04
CA ILE A 133 -25.93 14.58 0.19
C ILE A 133 -27.36 14.04 0.40
N TYR A 134 -27.51 12.71 0.42
CA TYR A 134 -28.82 12.08 0.63
C TYR A 134 -29.41 12.42 1.99
N ALA A 135 -28.62 12.30 3.06
CA ALA A 135 -29.04 12.63 4.42
C ALA A 135 -29.41 14.13 4.59
N GLY A 136 -28.67 15.02 3.93
CA GLY A 136 -28.92 16.43 3.90
C GLY A 136 -30.25 16.78 3.20
N ARG A 137 -30.53 16.15 2.05
CA ARG A 137 -31.80 16.33 1.31
C ARG A 137 -32.98 15.84 2.12
N LYS A 138 -32.90 14.69 2.78
CA LYS A 138 -33.99 14.16 3.63
C LYS A 138 -34.33 15.11 4.75
N LYS A 139 -33.34 15.70 5.41
CA LYS A 139 -33.56 16.67 6.49
C LYS A 139 -34.26 17.95 6.01
N LEU A 140 -33.95 18.39 4.78
CA LEU A 140 -34.62 19.58 4.18
C LEU A 140 -36.10 19.32 3.84
N VAL A 141 -36.46 18.11 3.46
CA VAL A 141 -37.82 17.70 3.16
C VAL A 141 -38.65 17.58 4.46
N ASP A 142 -38.05 16.96 5.50
CA ASP A 142 -38.76 16.77 6.80
C ASP A 142 -39.00 18.09 7.56
N ASN A 143 -38.16 19.11 7.33
CA ASN A 143 -38.34 20.44 7.94
C ASN A 143 -39.35 21.34 7.20
N LYS A 144 -39.86 20.93 6.03
CA LYS A 144 -40.87 21.68 5.25
C LYS A 144 -42.32 21.17 5.47
N LYS A 145 -42.49 20.12 6.26
CA LYS A 145 -43.77 19.61 6.75
C LYS A 145 -44.04 20.09 8.18
#